data_a7c1288174c24d015c6b7d93ebfd4280
#
_entry.id   a7c1288174c24d015c6b7d93ebfd4280
#
_cell.length_a   1.000
_cell.length_b   1.000
_cell.length_c   1.000
_cell.angle_alpha   90.00
_cell.angle_beta   90.00
_cell.angle_gamma   90.00
#
_symmetry.space_group_name_H-M   'P 1'
#
loop_
_entity.id
_entity.type
_entity.pdbx_description
1 polymer ?
#
loop_
_entity_poly.entity_id
_entity_poly.type
_entity_poly.pdbx_seq_one_letter_code
_entity_poly.pdbx_strand_id
1 'polypeptide(L)'
;MNVLVIDVGGTHVKILATAQGPPREFPSGSKMTPNQMVSGVKQLVGTWKYDAVSIGYPGPVIQNKPVAEPHNLAPGWVGFDFQAAFARPVKLINDAAMQALGSYKNGKMLFLGLGTGLGSALVVDGIVEPMELGHLPYRKATYENYVGQHALERHGEKKWRRNVQHVVDCLVAALEPDDVVLGGGNVKKLKDMPAHCRAGDNANAFSGGFRLWEAAGDPHPPLRARKVSTNEKKRKEARNGSTGGGNQRNAGRQAPRLEGSQSSL
;
A
#
# COMPACT_ATOMS: atom_id res chain seq x y z
N MET A 1 20.42 18.04 5.45
CA MET A 1 19.51 17.88 6.59
C MET A 1 19.60 16.44 7.08
N ASN A 2 19.85 16.23 8.37
CA ASN A 2 19.87 14.89 8.97
C ASN A 2 18.48 14.58 9.53
N VAL A 3 17.90 13.46 9.12
CA VAL A 3 16.57 13.04 9.54
C VAL A 3 16.68 11.84 10.47
N LEU A 4 16.00 11.87 11.61
CA LEU A 4 15.76 10.71 12.44
C LEU A 4 14.43 10.07 12.02
N VAL A 5 14.47 8.83 11.56
CA VAL A 5 13.29 8.05 11.25
C VAL A 5 12.96 7.13 12.41
N ILE A 6 11.72 7.14 12.83
CA ILE A 6 11.16 6.31 13.90
C ILE A 6 10.03 5.47 13.31
N ASP A 7 10.18 4.16 13.34
CA ASP A 7 9.14 3.19 12.94
C ASP A 7 8.53 2.61 14.22
N VAL A 8 7.29 3.00 14.53
CA VAL A 8 6.58 2.60 15.74
C VAL A 8 5.76 1.35 15.46
N GLY A 9 6.30 0.20 15.84
CA GLY A 9 5.59 -1.07 15.73
C GLY A 9 4.96 -1.52 17.06
N GLY A 10 4.05 -2.48 17.00
CA GLY A 10 3.38 -3.05 18.17
C GLY A 10 4.29 -3.88 19.09
N THR A 11 5.46 -4.32 18.61
CA THR A 11 6.44 -5.12 19.37
C THR A 11 7.77 -4.42 19.58
N HIS A 12 8.20 -3.60 18.65
CA HIS A 12 9.45 -2.84 18.70
C HIS A 12 9.26 -1.45 18.10
N VAL A 13 9.97 -0.48 18.66
CA VAL A 13 10.24 0.81 18.03
C VAL A 13 11.62 0.73 17.43
N LYS A 14 11.75 1.05 16.15
CA LYS A 14 13.00 1.04 15.40
C LYS A 14 13.40 2.46 15.02
N ILE A 15 14.68 2.77 15.07
CA ILE A 15 15.18 4.09 14.69
C ILE A 15 16.38 3.99 13.77
N LEU A 16 16.48 4.94 12.85
CA LEU A 16 17.66 5.16 12.02
C LEU A 16 17.79 6.66 11.71
N ALA A 17 18.99 7.20 11.80
CA ALA A 17 19.27 8.57 11.35
C ALA A 17 20.12 8.58 10.08
N THR A 18 20.02 9.66 9.32
CA THR A 18 20.81 9.86 8.08
C THR A 18 22.29 9.62 8.32
N ALA A 19 22.91 8.85 7.43
CA ALA A 19 24.34 8.50 7.45
C ALA A 19 24.84 7.85 8.76
N GLN A 20 23.94 7.25 9.55
CA GLN A 20 24.31 6.46 10.72
C GLN A 20 24.41 4.98 10.37
N GLY A 21 24.99 4.19 11.30
CA GLY A 21 25.16 2.73 11.16
C GLY A 21 23.84 1.96 11.12
N PRO A 22 23.83 0.69 11.53
CA PRO A 22 22.61 -0.12 11.46
C PRO A 22 21.49 0.47 12.32
N PRO A 23 20.22 0.18 11.97
CA PRO A 23 19.09 0.56 12.79
C PRO A 23 19.25 0.08 14.24
N ARG A 24 18.71 0.85 15.17
CA ARG A 24 18.61 0.49 16.59
C ARG A 24 17.14 0.28 16.93
N GLU A 25 16.87 -0.57 17.92
CA GLU A 25 15.51 -0.85 18.33
C GLU A 25 15.40 -1.08 19.84
N PHE A 26 14.19 -0.91 20.36
CA PHE A 26 13.81 -1.28 21.72
C PHE A 26 12.38 -1.83 21.73
N PRO A 27 12.05 -2.70 22.73
CA PRO A 27 10.73 -3.27 22.82
C PRO A 27 9.64 -2.21 23.00
N SER A 28 8.51 -2.40 22.32
CA SER A 28 7.25 -1.69 22.54
C SER A 28 6.23 -2.60 23.20
N GLY A 29 4.96 -2.42 22.97
CA GLY A 29 3.88 -3.26 23.45
C GLY A 29 2.74 -2.46 24.08
N SER A 30 1.70 -3.17 24.56
CA SER A 30 0.42 -2.59 24.96
C SER A 30 0.48 -1.57 26.11
N LYS A 31 1.61 -1.44 26.79
CA LYS A 31 1.80 -0.44 27.86
C LYS A 31 2.59 0.80 27.40
N MET A 32 3.09 0.83 26.18
CA MET A 32 3.92 1.94 25.69
C MET A 32 3.08 3.17 25.41
N THR A 33 3.33 4.22 26.15
CA THR A 33 2.78 5.56 25.92
C THR A 33 3.67 6.38 24.99
N PRO A 34 3.17 7.48 24.38
CA PRO A 34 4.01 8.35 23.55
C PRO A 34 5.20 8.95 24.32
N ASN A 35 5.04 9.29 25.58
CA ASN A 35 6.13 9.78 26.41
C ASN A 35 7.24 8.73 26.59
N GLN A 36 6.87 7.47 26.83
CA GLN A 36 7.84 6.37 26.96
C GLN A 36 8.55 6.11 25.63
N MET A 37 7.80 6.18 24.51
CA MET A 37 8.41 6.07 23.16
C MET A 37 9.43 7.19 22.93
N VAL A 38 9.07 8.45 23.17
CA VAL A 38 10.00 9.60 23.03
C VAL A 38 11.24 9.45 23.92
N SER A 39 11.05 9.05 25.18
CA SER A 39 12.14 8.82 26.13
C SER A 39 13.08 7.71 25.64
N GLY A 40 12.52 6.57 25.22
CA GLY A 40 13.32 5.45 24.70
C GLY A 40 14.09 5.83 23.43
N VAL A 41 13.45 6.56 22.51
CA VAL A 41 14.11 7.09 21.31
C VAL A 41 15.27 8.02 21.68
N LYS A 42 15.06 9.00 22.55
CA LYS A 42 16.11 9.92 22.99
C LYS A 42 17.30 9.21 23.64
N GLN A 43 17.03 8.20 24.45
CA GLN A 43 18.08 7.37 25.05
C GLN A 43 18.85 6.58 23.97
N LEU A 44 18.12 5.97 23.04
CA LEU A 44 18.70 5.09 22.02
C LEU A 44 19.46 5.85 20.93
N VAL A 45 19.04 7.07 20.61
CA VAL A 45 19.74 7.98 19.68
C VAL A 45 21.17 8.26 20.13
N GLY A 46 21.39 8.46 21.46
CA GLY A 46 22.71 8.71 22.03
C GLY A 46 23.37 9.97 21.42
N THR A 47 24.48 9.76 20.71
CA THR A 47 25.26 10.84 20.09
C THR A 47 24.85 11.23 18.67
N TRP A 48 23.84 10.56 18.10
CA TRP A 48 23.37 10.90 16.76
C TRP A 48 22.77 12.30 16.73
N LYS A 49 23.15 13.07 15.71
CA LYS A 49 22.61 14.41 15.47
C LYS A 49 21.55 14.34 14.38
N TYR A 50 20.43 15.03 14.59
CA TYR A 50 19.36 15.15 13.62
C TYR A 50 18.69 16.53 13.69
N ASP A 51 18.20 16.98 12.55
CA ASP A 51 17.56 18.28 12.35
C ASP A 51 16.06 18.17 12.30
N ALA A 52 15.54 16.98 11.89
CA ALA A 52 14.13 16.70 11.70
C ALA A 52 13.81 15.24 12.05
N VAL A 53 12.52 14.93 12.29
CA VAL A 53 12.05 13.61 12.69
C VAL A 53 10.91 13.15 11.76
N SER A 54 10.99 11.90 11.29
CA SER A 54 9.88 11.18 10.66
C SER A 54 9.37 10.12 11.61
N ILE A 55 8.05 10.00 11.76
CA ILE A 55 7.43 8.98 12.60
C ILE A 55 6.43 8.18 11.77
N GLY A 56 6.68 6.87 11.61
CA GLY A 56 5.70 5.90 11.14
C GLY A 56 4.83 5.46 12.31
N TYR A 57 3.55 5.78 12.25
CA TYR A 57 2.58 5.56 13.31
C TYR A 57 1.65 4.38 12.99
N PRO A 58 1.41 3.44 13.91
CA PRO A 58 0.58 2.26 13.66
C PRO A 58 -0.92 2.58 13.81
N GLY A 59 -1.42 3.47 12.96
CA GLY A 59 -2.80 3.93 12.94
C GLY A 59 -3.02 5.07 11.96
N PRO A 60 -4.26 5.56 11.83
CA PRO A 60 -4.59 6.62 10.90
C PRO A 60 -4.01 7.97 11.33
N VAL A 61 -3.47 8.68 10.33
CA VAL A 61 -2.86 10.02 10.50
C VAL A 61 -3.49 10.98 9.49
N ILE A 62 -3.98 12.12 9.97
CA ILE A 62 -4.53 13.19 9.15
C ILE A 62 -3.80 14.49 9.52
N GLN A 63 -3.35 15.23 8.51
CA GLN A 63 -2.67 16.50 8.70
C GLN A 63 -1.54 16.41 9.77
N ASN A 64 -0.70 15.38 9.65
CA ASN A 64 0.44 15.18 10.55
C ASN A 64 0.07 14.90 12.02
N LYS A 65 -1.15 14.42 12.29
CA LYS A 65 -1.65 14.11 13.65
C LYS A 65 -2.32 12.74 13.70
N PRO A 66 -2.08 11.93 14.74
CA PRO A 66 -2.87 10.73 14.99
C PRO A 66 -4.34 11.11 15.20
N VAL A 67 -5.27 10.40 14.56
CA VAL A 67 -6.71 10.62 14.72
C VAL A 67 -7.43 9.48 15.44
N ALA A 68 -6.73 8.39 15.71
CA ALA A 68 -7.21 7.29 16.54
C ALA A 68 -6.04 6.74 17.38
N GLU A 69 -6.35 6.16 18.53
CA GLU A 69 -5.36 5.50 19.37
C GLU A 69 -4.89 4.18 18.72
N PRO A 70 -3.62 3.79 18.91
CA PRO A 70 -3.08 2.58 18.30
C PRO A 70 -3.59 1.34 19.01
N HIS A 71 -4.00 0.30 18.29
CA HIS A 71 -4.59 -0.91 18.86
C HIS A 71 -3.64 -1.69 19.79
N ASN A 72 -2.35 -1.65 19.53
CA ASN A 72 -1.34 -2.50 20.19
C ASN A 72 -0.42 -1.73 21.14
N LEU A 73 -0.74 -0.48 21.46
CA LEU A 73 0.01 0.38 22.37
C LEU A 73 -0.94 0.97 23.42
N ALA A 74 -0.39 1.60 24.46
CA ALA A 74 -1.20 2.34 25.43
C ALA A 74 -1.80 3.60 24.80
N PRO A 75 -2.91 4.14 25.33
CA PRO A 75 -3.51 5.37 24.83
C PRO A 75 -2.67 6.62 25.14
N GLY A 76 -3.12 7.76 24.60
CA GLY A 76 -2.51 9.08 24.81
C GLY A 76 -1.71 9.60 23.61
N TRP A 77 -1.84 8.95 22.44
CA TRP A 77 -1.18 9.36 21.20
C TRP A 77 -1.94 10.46 20.46
N VAL A 78 -3.28 10.40 20.54
CA VAL A 78 -4.13 11.45 19.96
C VAL A 78 -3.93 12.75 20.74
N GLY A 79 -3.58 13.82 20.04
CA GLY A 79 -3.29 15.13 20.64
C GLY A 79 -1.90 15.28 21.26
N PHE A 80 -1.04 14.25 21.23
CA PHE A 80 0.32 14.36 21.74
C PHE A 80 1.17 15.26 20.82
N ASP A 81 1.90 16.21 21.41
CA ASP A 81 2.76 17.14 20.68
C ASP A 81 4.17 16.56 20.49
N PHE A 82 4.36 15.82 19.40
CA PHE A 82 5.65 15.25 19.04
C PHE A 82 6.69 16.31 18.71
N GLN A 83 6.28 17.46 18.15
CA GLN A 83 7.20 18.53 17.79
C GLN A 83 7.81 19.18 19.02
N ALA A 84 6.98 19.49 20.01
CA ALA A 84 7.48 19.97 21.32
C ALA A 84 8.33 18.90 22.02
N ALA A 85 7.90 17.62 21.98
CA ALA A 85 8.61 16.54 22.64
C ALA A 85 10.02 16.31 22.06
N PHE A 86 10.22 16.39 20.75
CA PHE A 86 11.54 16.25 20.12
C PHE A 86 12.30 17.57 19.98
N ALA A 87 11.65 18.72 20.18
CA ALA A 87 12.19 20.07 19.92
C ALA A 87 12.75 20.19 18.49
N ARG A 88 12.10 19.56 17.53
CA ARG A 88 12.47 19.51 16.11
C ARG A 88 11.22 19.46 15.25
N PRO A 89 11.28 19.86 13.96
CA PRO A 89 10.20 19.60 13.01
C PRO A 89 9.90 18.10 12.92
N VAL A 90 8.63 17.72 12.97
CA VAL A 90 8.17 16.34 12.91
C VAL A 90 7.23 16.15 11.73
N LYS A 91 7.46 15.12 10.92
CA LYS A 91 6.48 14.58 9.97
C LYS A 91 6.02 13.23 10.45
N LEU A 92 4.71 13.10 10.65
CA LEU A 92 4.06 11.89 11.12
C LEU A 92 3.15 11.35 10.01
N ILE A 93 3.28 10.07 9.71
CA ILE A 93 2.52 9.38 8.70
C ILE A 93 2.17 7.96 9.19
N ASN A 94 1.15 7.34 8.60
CA ASN A 94 0.87 5.93 8.87
C ASN A 94 2.08 5.04 8.51
N ASP A 95 2.37 4.01 9.29
CA ASP A 95 3.52 3.11 9.15
C ASP A 95 3.55 2.37 7.80
N ALA A 96 2.38 1.88 7.33
CA ALA A 96 2.27 1.25 6.03
C ALA A 96 2.53 2.25 4.89
N ALA A 97 2.06 3.49 5.02
CA ALA A 97 2.32 4.55 4.05
C ALA A 97 3.81 4.94 4.03
N MET A 98 4.48 4.95 5.18
CA MET A 98 5.92 5.18 5.24
C MET A 98 6.71 4.05 4.54
N GLN A 99 6.33 2.79 4.76
CA GLN A 99 6.91 1.64 4.05
C GLN A 99 6.62 1.70 2.54
N ALA A 100 5.41 2.11 2.16
CA ALA A 100 5.02 2.29 0.76
C ALA A 100 5.91 3.31 0.06
N LEU A 101 6.09 4.49 0.65
CA LEU A 101 6.92 5.54 0.08
C LEU A 101 8.38 5.06 -0.11
N GLY A 102 8.92 4.30 0.84
CA GLY A 102 10.26 3.73 0.73
C GLY A 102 10.38 2.61 -0.32
N SER A 103 9.27 1.91 -0.58
CA SER A 103 9.21 0.83 -1.58
C SER A 103 8.96 1.34 -2.99
N TYR A 104 8.55 2.61 -3.13
CA TYR A 104 8.13 3.21 -4.39
C TYR A 104 9.27 3.37 -5.39
N LYS A 105 8.99 3.06 -6.65
CA LYS A 105 9.91 3.22 -7.78
C LYS A 105 9.41 4.25 -8.79
N ASN A 106 8.22 4.03 -9.35
CA ASN A 106 7.59 4.92 -10.34
C ASN A 106 6.11 4.53 -10.56
N GLY A 107 5.37 5.39 -11.26
CA GLY A 107 3.98 5.16 -11.67
C GLY A 107 3.00 5.08 -10.51
N LYS A 108 1.99 4.25 -10.63
CA LYS A 108 0.97 3.99 -9.62
C LYS A 108 1.27 2.68 -8.89
N MET A 109 1.70 2.74 -7.65
CA MET A 109 2.05 1.59 -6.84
C MET A 109 1.06 1.38 -5.69
N LEU A 110 0.53 0.16 -5.57
CA LEU A 110 -0.25 -0.28 -4.42
C LEU A 110 0.68 -1.00 -3.42
N PHE A 111 0.68 -0.55 -2.18
CA PHE A 111 1.35 -1.24 -1.06
C PHE A 111 0.30 -1.93 -0.19
N LEU A 112 0.57 -3.19 0.15
CA LEU A 112 -0.25 -4.00 1.06
C LEU A 112 0.63 -4.61 2.13
N GLY A 113 0.45 -4.19 3.37
CA GLY A 113 1.19 -4.67 4.54
C GLY A 113 0.48 -5.84 5.22
N LEU A 114 0.97 -7.05 5.03
CA LEU A 114 0.46 -8.27 5.67
C LEU A 114 1.05 -8.42 7.07
N GLY A 115 0.36 -7.90 8.05
CA GLY A 115 0.75 -7.85 9.47
C GLY A 115 -0.37 -8.30 10.39
N THR A 116 -0.56 -7.61 11.51
CA THR A 116 -1.70 -7.80 12.44
C THR A 116 -3.01 -7.67 11.68
N GLY A 117 -3.16 -6.60 10.89
CA GLY A 117 -4.25 -6.38 9.95
C GLY A 117 -3.75 -6.38 8.50
N LEU A 118 -4.37 -5.54 7.66
CA LEU A 118 -3.98 -5.25 6.29
C LEU A 118 -3.73 -3.74 6.15
N GLY A 119 -2.50 -3.32 6.41
CA GLY A 119 -2.08 -1.95 6.12
C GLY A 119 -2.05 -1.69 4.62
N SER A 120 -2.39 -0.50 4.17
CA SER A 120 -2.43 -0.19 2.75
C SER A 120 -2.11 1.28 2.45
N ALA A 121 -1.49 1.51 1.32
CA ALA A 121 -1.23 2.84 0.78
C ALA A 121 -1.16 2.79 -0.75
N LEU A 122 -1.56 3.87 -1.39
CA LEU A 122 -1.37 4.09 -2.81
C LEU A 122 -0.31 5.18 -2.99
N VAL A 123 0.63 4.94 -3.90
CA VAL A 123 1.62 5.96 -4.28
C VAL A 123 1.47 6.23 -5.77
N VAL A 124 1.21 7.48 -6.12
CA VAL A 124 1.06 7.91 -7.49
C VAL A 124 2.03 9.07 -7.75
N ASP A 125 2.95 8.85 -8.69
CA ASP A 125 3.96 9.84 -9.07
C ASP A 125 4.75 10.42 -7.88
N GLY A 126 5.03 9.55 -6.88
CA GLY A 126 5.76 9.90 -5.65
C GLY A 126 4.92 10.49 -4.52
N ILE A 127 3.64 10.75 -4.76
CA ILE A 127 2.70 11.20 -3.73
C ILE A 127 2.07 9.98 -3.07
N VAL A 128 2.24 9.87 -1.76
CA VAL A 128 1.68 8.77 -0.98
C VAL A 128 0.35 9.14 -0.37
N GLU A 129 -0.66 8.28 -0.60
CA GLU A 129 -1.98 8.37 0.00
C GLU A 129 -2.20 7.16 0.92
N PRO A 130 -2.25 7.37 2.24
CA PRO A 130 -2.62 6.32 3.19
C PRO A 130 -4.05 5.83 2.92
N MET A 131 -4.27 4.52 2.98
CA MET A 131 -5.57 3.92 2.72
C MET A 131 -5.91 2.89 3.79
N GLU A 132 -7.19 2.71 4.06
CA GLU A 132 -7.72 1.70 4.97
C GLU A 132 -8.48 0.61 4.20
N LEU A 133 -7.84 0.06 3.15
CA LEU A 133 -8.46 -0.98 2.30
C LEU A 133 -8.77 -2.26 3.06
N GLY A 134 -8.07 -2.50 4.19
CA GLY A 134 -8.34 -3.62 5.09
C GLY A 134 -9.78 -3.66 5.59
N HIS A 135 -10.43 -2.51 5.73
CA HIS A 135 -11.80 -2.36 6.22
C HIS A 135 -12.87 -2.56 5.15
N LEU A 136 -12.49 -2.71 3.87
CA LEU A 136 -13.48 -2.97 2.80
C LEU A 136 -14.21 -4.29 3.05
N PRO A 137 -15.53 -4.32 2.79
CA PRO A 137 -16.35 -5.51 2.95
C PRO A 137 -15.84 -6.69 2.10
N TYR A 138 -15.73 -7.85 2.70
CA TYR A 138 -15.33 -9.08 2.03
C TYR A 138 -16.03 -10.28 2.63
N ARG A 139 -16.85 -10.98 1.83
CA ARG A 139 -17.67 -12.11 2.28
C ARG A 139 -18.53 -11.71 3.49
N LYS A 140 -18.26 -12.28 4.67
CA LYS A 140 -19.04 -12.04 5.91
C LYS A 140 -18.35 -11.05 6.86
N ALA A 141 -17.22 -10.43 6.47
CA ALA A 141 -16.45 -9.52 7.30
C ALA A 141 -15.67 -8.50 6.41
N THR A 142 -14.42 -8.22 6.70
CA THR A 142 -13.57 -7.29 5.93
C THR A 142 -12.32 -8.00 5.39
N TYR A 143 -11.57 -7.37 4.50
CA TYR A 143 -10.34 -7.96 3.96
C TYR A 143 -9.39 -8.38 5.07
N GLU A 144 -9.13 -7.52 6.06
CA GLU A 144 -8.16 -7.83 7.12
C GLU A 144 -8.56 -9.05 7.96
N ASN A 145 -9.86 -9.31 8.16
CA ASN A 145 -10.34 -10.50 8.86
C ASN A 145 -10.01 -11.81 8.12
N TYR A 146 -9.59 -11.74 6.87
CA TYR A 146 -9.21 -12.89 6.04
C TYR A 146 -7.73 -12.97 5.71
N VAL A 147 -6.99 -11.86 5.79
CA VAL A 147 -5.56 -11.79 5.42
C VAL A 147 -4.63 -11.31 6.53
N GLY A 148 -5.16 -10.79 7.64
CA GLY A 148 -4.37 -10.41 8.81
C GLY A 148 -3.88 -11.62 9.62
N GLN A 149 -3.06 -11.36 10.63
CA GLN A 149 -2.45 -12.36 11.50
C GLN A 149 -3.46 -13.32 12.12
N HIS A 150 -4.59 -12.80 12.63
CA HIS A 150 -5.63 -13.63 13.23
C HIS A 150 -6.22 -14.66 12.24
N ALA A 151 -6.38 -14.26 10.97
CA ALA A 151 -6.84 -15.19 9.93
C ALA A 151 -5.81 -16.27 9.62
N LEU A 152 -4.52 -15.92 9.63
CA LEU A 152 -3.42 -16.86 9.44
C LEU A 152 -3.41 -17.92 10.56
N GLU A 153 -3.53 -17.49 11.81
CA GLU A 153 -3.59 -18.38 12.98
C GLU A 153 -4.83 -19.27 12.97
N ARG A 154 -6.00 -18.69 12.70
CA ARG A 154 -7.29 -19.41 12.71
C ARG A 154 -7.45 -20.41 11.57
N HIS A 155 -6.96 -20.10 10.38
CA HIS A 155 -7.25 -20.87 9.16
C HIS A 155 -6.05 -21.63 8.61
N GLY A 156 -4.85 -21.37 9.12
CA GLY A 156 -3.60 -21.93 8.63
C GLY A 156 -3.15 -21.32 7.30
N GLU A 157 -1.86 -21.51 6.99
CA GLU A 157 -1.18 -20.87 5.88
C GLU A 157 -1.83 -21.13 4.51
N LYS A 158 -2.27 -22.37 4.24
CA LYS A 158 -2.82 -22.75 2.92
C LYS A 158 -4.08 -21.97 2.57
N LYS A 159 -5.01 -21.81 3.53
CA LYS A 159 -6.26 -21.07 3.33
C LYS A 159 -6.00 -19.56 3.32
N TRP A 160 -5.10 -19.10 4.20
CA TRP A 160 -4.69 -17.72 4.28
C TRP A 160 -4.07 -17.24 2.95
N ARG A 161 -3.12 -17.98 2.37
CA ARG A 161 -2.51 -17.65 1.06
C ARG A 161 -3.54 -17.50 -0.05
N ARG A 162 -4.56 -18.38 -0.10
CA ARG A 162 -5.65 -18.26 -1.08
C ARG A 162 -6.47 -16.99 -0.89
N ASN A 163 -6.70 -16.59 0.37
CA ASN A 163 -7.38 -15.34 0.65
C ASN A 163 -6.52 -14.14 0.26
N VAL A 164 -5.21 -14.16 0.55
CA VAL A 164 -4.28 -13.10 0.12
C VAL A 164 -4.30 -12.96 -1.39
N GLN A 165 -4.17 -14.07 -2.14
CA GLN A 165 -4.24 -14.03 -3.61
C GLN A 165 -5.53 -13.37 -4.09
N HIS A 166 -6.68 -13.79 -3.56
CA HIS A 166 -7.96 -13.26 -4.00
C HIS A 166 -8.16 -11.77 -3.63
N VAL A 167 -7.72 -11.35 -2.45
CA VAL A 167 -7.79 -9.94 -2.05
C VAL A 167 -6.88 -9.08 -2.95
N VAL A 168 -5.69 -9.56 -3.26
CA VAL A 168 -4.78 -8.90 -4.21
C VAL A 168 -5.45 -8.76 -5.57
N ASP A 169 -6.03 -9.85 -6.11
CA ASP A 169 -6.69 -9.83 -7.42
C ASP A 169 -7.84 -8.82 -7.47
N CYS A 170 -8.66 -8.76 -6.40
CA CYS A 170 -9.74 -7.77 -6.29
C CYS A 170 -9.21 -6.33 -6.28
N LEU A 171 -8.17 -6.06 -5.51
CA LEU A 171 -7.60 -4.71 -5.39
C LEU A 171 -6.85 -4.30 -6.65
N VAL A 172 -6.15 -5.21 -7.32
CA VAL A 172 -5.52 -4.97 -8.62
C VAL A 172 -6.56 -4.63 -9.67
N ALA A 173 -7.66 -5.38 -9.72
CA ALA A 173 -8.75 -5.11 -10.67
C ALA A 173 -9.44 -3.76 -10.42
N ALA A 174 -9.57 -3.36 -9.14
CA ALA A 174 -10.25 -2.12 -8.77
C ALA A 174 -9.37 -0.87 -8.94
N LEU A 175 -8.08 -0.98 -8.62
CA LEU A 175 -7.16 0.17 -8.54
C LEU A 175 -6.24 0.27 -9.75
N GLU A 176 -6.09 -0.79 -10.55
CA GLU A 176 -5.22 -0.85 -11.74
C GLU A 176 -3.81 -0.29 -11.48
N PRO A 177 -3.08 -0.77 -10.45
CA PRO A 177 -1.72 -0.32 -10.19
C PRO A 177 -0.74 -0.81 -11.25
N ASP A 178 0.33 -0.06 -11.48
CA ASP A 178 1.45 -0.48 -12.33
C ASP A 178 2.39 -1.45 -11.57
N ASP A 179 2.42 -1.37 -10.24
CA ASP A 179 3.26 -2.18 -9.34
C ASP A 179 2.51 -2.49 -8.04
N VAL A 180 2.66 -3.69 -7.52
CA VAL A 180 2.10 -4.09 -6.23
C VAL A 180 3.19 -4.60 -5.31
N VAL A 181 3.30 -4.00 -4.13
CA VAL A 181 4.28 -4.38 -3.11
C VAL A 181 3.58 -5.03 -1.93
N LEU A 182 3.98 -6.25 -1.60
CA LEU A 182 3.53 -6.94 -0.39
C LEU A 182 4.58 -6.78 0.71
N GLY A 183 4.26 -6.03 1.75
CA GLY A 183 5.09 -5.81 2.93
C GLY A 183 4.53 -6.50 4.18
N GLY A 184 5.14 -6.21 5.33
CA GLY A 184 4.73 -6.75 6.62
C GLY A 184 5.33 -8.12 6.95
N GLY A 185 5.26 -8.48 8.24
CA GLY A 185 5.94 -9.67 8.78
C GLY A 185 5.47 -11.01 8.20
N ASN A 186 4.25 -11.07 7.67
CA ASN A 186 3.63 -12.30 7.16
C ASN A 186 3.96 -12.58 5.69
N VAL A 187 4.59 -11.68 4.96
CA VAL A 187 5.00 -11.91 3.56
C VAL A 187 5.88 -13.17 3.43
N LYS A 188 6.76 -13.40 4.41
CA LYS A 188 7.59 -14.62 4.49
C LYS A 188 6.81 -15.94 4.56
N LYS A 189 5.50 -15.88 4.83
CA LYS A 189 4.60 -17.03 4.85
C LYS A 189 3.98 -17.33 3.47
N LEU A 190 4.14 -16.44 2.51
CA LEU A 190 3.81 -16.71 1.12
C LEU A 190 4.87 -17.67 0.56
N LYS A 191 4.42 -18.74 -0.12
CA LYS A 191 5.33 -19.64 -0.86
C LYS A 191 5.74 -19.01 -2.17
N ASP A 192 4.73 -18.51 -2.90
CA ASP A 192 4.87 -17.84 -4.17
C ASP A 192 4.24 -16.46 -4.06
N MET A 193 4.82 -15.47 -4.71
CA MET A 193 4.22 -14.14 -4.82
C MET A 193 3.00 -14.20 -5.74
N PRO A 194 1.89 -13.53 -5.38
CA PRO A 194 0.80 -13.30 -6.31
C PRO A 194 1.31 -12.66 -7.61
N ALA A 195 0.65 -12.96 -8.72
CA ALA A 195 1.00 -12.38 -10.02
C ALA A 195 1.07 -10.85 -9.94
N HIS A 196 2.05 -10.26 -10.59
CA HIS A 196 2.31 -8.81 -10.60
C HIS A 196 2.67 -8.20 -9.23
N CYS A 197 2.97 -9.03 -8.22
CA CYS A 197 3.43 -8.57 -6.92
C CYS A 197 4.92 -8.82 -6.73
N ARG A 198 5.53 -7.97 -5.91
CA ARG A 198 6.88 -8.17 -5.37
C ARG A 198 6.90 -8.05 -3.85
N ALA A 199 7.87 -8.70 -3.23
CA ALA A 199 8.10 -8.53 -1.80
C ALA A 199 8.66 -7.14 -1.52
N GLY A 200 8.14 -6.48 -0.50
CA GLY A 200 8.75 -5.32 0.13
C GLY A 200 9.76 -5.74 1.19
N ASP A 201 10.61 -4.79 1.57
CA ASP A 201 11.52 -4.93 2.70
C ASP A 201 11.05 -4.02 3.84
N ASN A 202 11.04 -4.51 5.08
CA ASN A 202 10.70 -3.70 6.24
C ASN A 202 11.69 -2.54 6.47
N ALA A 203 12.93 -2.66 5.98
CA ALA A 203 13.90 -1.56 5.97
C ALA A 203 13.43 -0.36 5.11
N ASN A 204 12.47 -0.56 4.22
CA ASN A 204 11.88 0.51 3.41
C ASN A 204 11.13 1.55 4.26
N ALA A 205 10.73 1.24 5.49
CA ALA A 205 10.21 2.24 6.43
C ALA A 205 11.20 3.38 6.62
N PHE A 206 12.50 3.07 6.77
CA PHE A 206 13.54 4.10 6.91
C PHE A 206 13.72 4.92 5.64
N SER A 207 13.81 4.27 4.49
CA SER A 207 13.88 4.95 3.19
C SER A 207 12.68 5.87 2.97
N GLY A 208 11.48 5.42 3.31
CA GLY A 208 10.26 6.23 3.24
C GLY A 208 10.30 7.43 4.19
N GLY A 209 10.74 7.21 5.43
CA GLY A 209 10.89 8.27 6.41
C GLY A 209 11.89 9.36 5.97
N PHE A 210 12.99 9.00 5.29
CA PHE A 210 13.93 9.98 4.71
C PHE A 210 13.29 10.73 3.55
N ARG A 211 12.57 10.04 2.64
CA ARG A 211 11.88 10.63 1.48
C ARG A 211 10.81 11.65 1.85
N LEU A 212 10.22 11.56 3.04
CA LEU A 212 9.27 12.58 3.50
C LEU A 212 9.86 14.00 3.53
N TRP A 213 11.18 14.13 3.61
CA TRP A 213 11.89 15.41 3.68
C TRP A 213 12.60 15.78 2.38
N GLU A 214 12.62 14.90 1.41
CA GLU A 214 13.02 15.23 0.06
C GLU A 214 11.99 16.22 -0.49
N ALA A 215 12.43 17.26 -1.23
CA ALA A 215 11.51 18.17 -1.85
C ALA A 215 10.59 17.35 -2.77
N ALA A 216 9.30 17.40 -2.50
CA ALA A 216 8.35 16.94 -3.48
C ALA A 216 8.64 17.74 -4.75
N GLY A 217 9.18 17.10 -5.79
CA GLY A 217 9.19 17.68 -7.12
C GLY A 217 7.76 18.17 -7.36
N ASP A 218 7.63 19.38 -7.88
CA ASP A 218 6.38 20.14 -8.11
C ASP A 218 5.12 19.27 -7.91
N PRO A 219 4.26 19.51 -6.90
CA PRO A 219 3.12 18.68 -6.58
C PRO A 219 2.15 18.50 -7.77
N HIS A 220 2.37 19.23 -8.84
CA HIS A 220 1.69 19.08 -10.12
C HIS A 220 2.70 19.11 -11.29
N PRO A 221 3.53 18.07 -11.50
CA PRO A 221 4.15 17.94 -12.82
C PRO A 221 3.01 17.90 -13.84
N PRO A 222 3.10 18.67 -14.95
CA PRO A 222 2.07 18.63 -15.98
C PRO A 222 1.86 17.18 -16.37
N LEU A 223 0.60 16.73 -16.38
CA LEU A 223 0.21 15.38 -16.80
C LEU A 223 0.95 15.07 -18.11
N ARG A 224 2.04 14.33 -18.04
CA ARG A 224 2.70 13.81 -19.24
C ARG A 224 1.67 12.92 -19.89
N ALA A 225 1.12 13.40 -21.01
CA ALA A 225 0.21 12.62 -21.84
C ALA A 225 0.82 11.21 -21.96
N ARG A 226 0.14 10.22 -21.42
CA ARG A 226 0.50 8.81 -21.52
C ARG A 226 0.73 8.56 -23.00
N LYS A 227 1.96 8.27 -23.42
CA LYS A 227 2.24 7.85 -24.80
C LYS A 227 1.44 6.56 -24.99
N VAL A 228 0.28 6.69 -25.60
CA VAL A 228 -0.52 5.55 -26.03
C VAL A 228 0.38 4.78 -26.98
N SER A 229 0.77 3.60 -26.59
CA SER A 229 1.58 2.69 -27.39
C SER A 229 0.91 2.52 -28.75
N THR A 230 1.64 2.85 -29.82
CA THR A 230 1.18 2.88 -31.21
C THR A 230 0.83 1.51 -31.79
N ASN A 231 0.45 0.54 -30.98
CA ASN A 231 -0.03 -0.77 -31.45
C ASN A 231 -1.48 -0.76 -31.97
N GLU A 232 -2.25 0.33 -31.76
CA GLU A 232 -3.58 0.44 -32.37
C GLU A 232 -3.55 0.85 -33.83
N LYS A 233 -2.50 1.52 -34.30
CA LYS A 233 -2.38 1.86 -35.74
C LYS A 233 -2.25 0.61 -36.63
N LYS A 234 -1.50 -0.39 -36.22
CA LYS A 234 -1.37 -1.65 -36.97
C LYS A 234 -2.65 -2.49 -37.04
N ARG A 235 -3.56 -2.35 -36.08
CA ARG A 235 -4.87 -3.06 -36.10
C ARG A 235 -5.90 -2.36 -37.00
N LYS A 236 -5.83 -1.05 -37.20
CA LYS A 236 -6.74 -0.33 -38.12
C LYS A 236 -6.31 -0.47 -39.59
N GLU A 237 -5.02 -0.53 -39.88
CA GLU A 237 -4.54 -0.77 -41.24
C GLU A 237 -4.79 -2.20 -41.75
N ALA A 238 -4.80 -3.20 -40.86
CA ALA A 238 -5.16 -4.57 -41.22
C ALA A 238 -6.67 -4.78 -41.46
N ARG A 239 -7.53 -3.86 -41.02
CA ARG A 239 -8.98 -3.93 -41.23
C ARG A 239 -9.44 -3.22 -42.51
N ASN A 240 -8.67 -2.28 -43.06
CA ASN A 240 -9.01 -1.52 -44.26
C ASN A 240 -8.41 -2.08 -45.53
N GLY A 241 -7.61 -3.17 -45.48
CA GLY A 241 -6.97 -3.80 -46.62
C GLY A 241 -7.73 -4.95 -47.28
N SER A 242 -8.98 -5.24 -46.89
CA SER A 242 -9.76 -6.36 -47.42
C SER A 242 -11.13 -5.92 -47.90
N THR A 243 -11.15 -5.03 -48.91
CA THR A 243 -12.34 -4.81 -49.76
C THR A 243 -11.91 -4.53 -51.17
N GLY A 244 -11.88 -5.56 -51.99
CA GLY A 244 -11.68 -5.41 -53.46
C GLY A 244 -11.63 -6.74 -54.15
N GLY A 245 -12.74 -7.16 -54.76
CA GLY A 245 -12.75 -8.28 -55.71
C GLY A 245 -14.00 -9.13 -55.59
N GLY A 246 -14.99 -8.81 -56.19
CA GLY A 246 -15.88 -9.10 -57.28
C GLY A 246 -16.45 -10.49 -57.35
N ASN A 247 -17.74 -10.50 -57.56
CA ASN A 247 -18.54 -11.18 -58.56
C ASN A 247 -19.58 -12.24 -58.11
N GLN A 248 -20.82 -11.83 -58.29
CA GLN A 248 -22.00 -12.53 -58.83
C GLN A 248 -22.17 -14.06 -58.59
N ARG A 249 -23.27 -14.43 -58.03
CA ARG A 249 -24.46 -15.14 -58.61
C ARG A 249 -25.29 -15.86 -57.54
N ASN A 250 -26.53 -15.40 -57.44
CA ASN A 250 -27.76 -16.13 -57.68
C ASN A 250 -28.33 -17.14 -56.63
N ALA A 251 -29.61 -16.93 -56.38
CA ALA A 251 -30.67 -17.87 -56.08
C ALA A 251 -30.95 -18.24 -54.60
N GLY A 252 -31.92 -17.59 -54.00
CA GLY A 252 -33.20 -18.16 -53.72
C GLY A 252 -33.27 -19.30 -52.70
N ARG A 253 -33.78 -19.00 -51.51
CA ARG A 253 -34.80 -19.82 -50.89
C ARG A 253 -35.32 -19.22 -49.58
N GLN A 254 -36.60 -19.12 -49.58
CA GLN A 254 -37.60 -18.88 -48.55
C GLN A 254 -37.24 -19.24 -47.13
N ALA A 255 -37.79 -18.40 -46.21
CA ALA A 255 -37.99 -18.66 -44.80
C ALA A 255 -39.03 -19.78 -44.57
N PRO A 256 -39.09 -20.33 -43.37
CA PRO A 256 -40.37 -20.49 -42.72
C PRO A 256 -40.44 -19.78 -41.35
N ARG A 257 -41.58 -19.15 -41.17
CA ARG A 257 -42.18 -18.78 -39.88
C ARG A 257 -42.36 -20.02 -39.03
N LEU A 258 -42.17 -19.87 -37.71
CA LEU A 258 -42.95 -20.61 -36.73
C LEU A 258 -43.28 -19.69 -35.55
N GLU A 259 -44.54 -19.60 -35.35
CA GLU A 259 -45.34 -19.16 -34.24
C GLU A 259 -44.90 -19.81 -32.91
N GLY A 260 -44.92 -19.12 -31.87
CA GLY A 260 -45.79 -18.89 -30.76
C GLY A 260 -46.10 -20.12 -29.89
N SER A 261 -45.76 -20.00 -28.60
CA SER A 261 -46.70 -20.42 -27.55
C SER A 261 -46.26 -19.86 -26.21
N GLN A 262 -47.19 -19.17 -25.59
CA GLN A 262 -47.31 -18.84 -24.17
C GLN A 262 -47.51 -20.09 -23.34
N SER A 263 -47.03 -20.11 -22.08
CA SER A 263 -47.81 -20.27 -20.84
C SER A 263 -46.88 -20.64 -19.67
N SER A 264 -46.92 -19.82 -18.66
CA SER A 264 -47.46 -20.06 -17.31
C SER A 264 -46.87 -21.25 -16.53
N LEU A 265 -46.08 -20.96 -15.54
CA LEU A 265 -46.33 -21.06 -14.08
C LEU A 265 -45.09 -20.58 -13.35
#